data_36205c5603057de888eda10f5c9bbb46
#
_entry.id   36205c5603057de888eda10f5c9bbb46
#
_cell.length_a   1.000
_cell.length_b   1.000
_cell.length_c   1.000
_cell.angle_alpha   90.00
_cell.angle_beta   90.00
_cell.angle_gamma   90.00
#
_symmetry.space_group_name_H-M   'P 1'
#
loop_
_entity.id
_entity.type
_entity.pdbx_description
1 polymer ?
#
loop_
_entity_poly.entity_id
_entity_poly.type
_entity_poly.pdbx_seq_one_letter_code
_entity_poly.pdbx_strand_id
1 'polypeptide(L)'
;MLNPCPRRSRAGRRSIVLTPAANLDQAIGFTITQRHARGRLVRLGPVLDAVLAAHAYPPAIERTLASALVLAALLGSTLKQEGGQLTLQAQTENGVIGLLVADYKDGDLRGYAKFDADRLAELGPDPSLFGLFGKGYLAITFDLAETGERYQGIVPLEGESLADAAEHYFFQSEQIPSVIRIATRHDAGEGCVAAGLLLQHLPEGEVGRERLHVRHDHPEWEHVQVLAETLRADELTDAALPLADILWRLFHEEEEVRVTEAAPLAKGCRCDLTHIRDVIGRFSSEERAEMAGDDGVIGVDCAFCSRIFPLALDSFATH
;
A
#
# COMPACT_ATOMS: atom_id res chain seq x y z
N MET A 1 63.94 10.30 -29.80
CA MET A 1 62.55 10.65 -30.27
C MET A 1 61.54 9.82 -29.44
N LEU A 2 60.97 10.44 -28.45
CA LEU A 2 60.03 9.78 -27.52
C LEU A 2 58.58 10.17 -27.95
N ASN A 3 57.80 9.18 -28.32
CA ASN A 3 56.37 9.34 -28.66
C ASN A 3 55.56 9.61 -27.39
N PRO A 4 54.65 10.59 -27.38
CA PRO A 4 53.78 10.81 -26.24
C PRO A 4 52.58 9.86 -26.24
N CYS A 5 52.30 9.31 -25.05
CA CYS A 5 51.18 8.45 -24.73
C CYS A 5 49.82 9.17 -24.90
N PRO A 6 48.80 8.58 -25.51
CA PRO A 6 47.49 9.21 -25.67
C PRO A 6 46.74 9.26 -24.32
N ARG A 7 46.28 10.46 -23.94
CA ARG A 7 45.40 10.70 -22.80
C ARG A 7 44.05 10.01 -23.02
N ARG A 8 43.68 9.10 -22.12
CA ARG A 8 42.33 8.53 -22.04
C ARG A 8 41.33 9.65 -21.73
N SER A 9 40.39 9.84 -22.65
CA SER A 9 39.22 10.70 -22.44
C SER A 9 38.38 10.16 -21.27
N ARG A 10 38.16 11.00 -20.27
CA ARG A 10 37.17 10.74 -19.23
C ARG A 10 35.77 10.68 -19.90
N ALA A 11 35.20 9.49 -19.93
CA ALA A 11 33.79 9.33 -20.29
C ALA A 11 32.92 10.20 -19.33
N GLY A 12 32.22 11.16 -19.89
CA GLY A 12 31.33 12.03 -19.15
C GLY A 12 30.25 11.21 -18.44
N ARG A 13 30.17 11.37 -17.13
CA ARG A 13 28.99 10.95 -16.37
C ARG A 13 27.83 11.72 -16.95
N ARG A 14 26.93 11.03 -17.67
CA ARG A 14 25.61 11.56 -17.98
C ARG A 14 24.83 11.61 -16.67
N SER A 15 24.73 12.79 -16.08
CA SER A 15 23.74 13.06 -15.04
C SER A 15 22.37 12.96 -15.69
N ILE A 16 21.66 11.87 -15.45
CA ILE A 16 20.24 11.77 -15.79
C ILE A 16 19.53 12.69 -14.80
N VAL A 17 19.15 13.88 -15.27
CA VAL A 17 18.22 14.75 -14.53
C VAL A 17 16.85 14.07 -14.65
N LEU A 18 16.50 13.25 -13.66
CA LEU A 18 15.15 12.70 -13.53
C LEU A 18 14.22 13.86 -13.19
N THR A 19 13.18 14.05 -13.97
CA THR A 19 12.11 14.98 -13.65
C THR A 19 11.42 14.52 -12.35
N PRO A 20 10.98 15.42 -11.44
CA PRO A 20 10.37 15.04 -10.16
C PRO A 20 9.22 14.04 -10.26
N ALA A 21 8.44 14.06 -11.34
CA ALA A 21 7.38 13.10 -11.61
C ALA A 21 7.88 11.63 -11.78
N ALA A 22 9.15 11.44 -12.14
CA ALA A 22 9.74 10.10 -12.32
C ALA A 22 10.03 9.37 -10.98
N ASN A 23 9.86 10.05 -9.83
CA ASN A 23 10.11 9.47 -8.50
C ASN A 23 8.81 9.18 -7.73
N LEU A 24 7.65 9.35 -8.36
CA LEU A 24 6.33 9.09 -7.78
C LEU A 24 5.70 7.85 -8.43
N ASP A 25 4.70 7.29 -7.75
CA ASP A 25 3.90 6.15 -8.18
C ASP A 25 4.74 4.94 -8.58
N GLN A 26 5.67 4.58 -7.68
CA GLN A 26 6.57 3.45 -7.90
C GLN A 26 6.91 2.71 -6.61
N ALA A 27 7.26 1.44 -6.78
CA ALA A 27 7.81 0.58 -5.75
C ALA A 27 9.20 0.08 -6.18
N ILE A 28 10.19 0.12 -5.27
CA ILE A 28 11.48 -0.54 -5.46
C ILE A 28 11.70 -1.58 -4.38
N GLY A 29 12.28 -2.71 -4.75
CA GLY A 29 12.71 -3.72 -3.82
C GLY A 29 14.20 -3.63 -3.54
N PHE A 30 14.64 -4.07 -2.37
CA PHE A 30 16.05 -4.18 -2.07
C PHE A 30 16.35 -5.35 -1.13
N THR A 31 17.62 -5.76 -1.11
CA THR A 31 18.12 -6.83 -0.24
C THR A 31 19.50 -6.43 0.28
N ILE A 32 19.71 -6.56 1.59
CA ILE A 32 20.99 -6.41 2.26
C ILE A 32 21.47 -7.82 2.60
N THR A 33 22.26 -8.40 1.70
CA THR A 33 22.55 -9.85 1.70
C THR A 33 23.22 -10.30 3.00
N GLN A 34 24.19 -9.55 3.50
CA GLN A 34 24.96 -9.92 4.70
C GLN A 34 24.19 -9.71 6.01
N ARG A 35 23.08 -8.96 5.95
CA ARG A 35 22.20 -8.72 7.11
C ARG A 35 20.94 -9.58 7.06
N HIS A 36 20.85 -10.51 6.12
CA HIS A 36 19.64 -11.32 5.93
C HIS A 36 18.36 -10.48 5.94
N ALA A 37 18.42 -9.28 5.34
CA ALA A 37 17.30 -8.35 5.32
C ALA A 37 16.86 -8.06 3.89
N ARG A 38 15.56 -7.93 3.71
CA ARG A 38 14.93 -7.46 2.48
C ARG A 38 13.99 -6.33 2.78
N GLY A 39 13.74 -5.49 1.79
CA GLY A 39 12.78 -4.41 1.97
C GLY A 39 12.10 -3.95 0.70
N ARG A 40 11.17 -3.03 0.88
CA ARG A 40 10.46 -2.29 -0.15
C ARG A 40 10.42 -0.82 0.22
N LEU A 41 10.59 0.02 -0.80
CA LEU A 41 10.27 1.45 -0.72
C LEU A 41 9.18 1.76 -1.74
N VAL A 42 8.17 2.49 -1.30
CA VAL A 42 7.04 2.93 -2.11
C VAL A 42 6.86 4.42 -1.95
N ARG A 43 6.57 5.12 -3.05
CA ARG A 43 6.10 6.51 -3.01
C ARG A 43 4.96 6.69 -3.99
N LEU A 44 3.86 7.24 -3.49
CA LEU A 44 2.64 7.53 -4.23
C LEU A 44 2.41 9.05 -4.28
N GLY A 45 1.89 9.54 -5.38
CA GLY A 45 1.51 10.93 -5.61
C GLY A 45 0.26 11.00 -6.49
N PRO A 46 0.36 11.16 -7.82
CA PRO A 46 -0.80 11.21 -8.72
C PRO A 46 -1.78 10.04 -8.55
N VAL A 47 -1.31 8.84 -8.21
CA VAL A 47 -2.19 7.69 -7.90
C VAL A 47 -3.05 7.96 -6.68
N LEU A 48 -2.49 8.57 -5.62
CA LEU A 48 -3.26 8.97 -4.43
C LEU A 48 -4.32 9.99 -4.79
N ASP A 49 -3.94 11.07 -5.49
CA ASP A 49 -4.87 12.12 -5.91
C ASP A 49 -6.02 11.51 -6.72
N ALA A 50 -5.71 10.59 -7.62
CA ALA A 50 -6.70 9.92 -8.44
C ALA A 50 -7.64 9.01 -7.61
N VAL A 51 -7.14 8.32 -6.57
CA VAL A 51 -7.98 7.48 -5.68
C VAL A 51 -8.83 8.35 -4.78
N LEU A 52 -8.25 9.36 -4.14
CA LEU A 52 -8.91 10.25 -3.18
C LEU A 52 -9.99 11.12 -3.85
N ALA A 53 -9.77 11.57 -5.09
CA ALA A 53 -10.73 12.36 -5.86
C ALA A 53 -12.05 11.63 -6.17
N ALA A 54 -12.12 10.31 -5.98
CA ALA A 54 -13.38 9.57 -6.13
C ALA A 54 -14.41 9.92 -5.04
N HIS A 55 -13.94 10.48 -3.91
CA HIS A 55 -14.75 10.81 -2.75
C HIS A 55 -14.28 12.16 -2.16
N ALA A 56 -15.20 12.89 -1.56
CA ALA A 56 -14.88 14.14 -0.86
C ALA A 56 -14.49 13.82 0.59
N TYR A 57 -13.32 13.24 0.81
CA TYR A 57 -12.86 12.90 2.14
C TYR A 57 -12.36 14.10 2.93
N PRO A 58 -12.65 14.18 4.25
CA PRO A 58 -11.94 15.11 5.15
C PRO A 58 -10.46 14.74 5.30
N PRO A 59 -9.57 15.70 5.62
CA PRO A 59 -8.12 15.49 5.65
C PRO A 59 -7.65 14.31 6.53
N ALA A 60 -8.32 14.05 7.66
CA ALA A 60 -7.98 12.92 8.53
C ALA A 60 -8.24 11.57 7.85
N ILE A 61 -9.33 11.46 7.10
CA ILE A 61 -9.68 10.24 6.35
C ILE A 61 -8.76 10.08 5.15
N GLU A 62 -8.45 11.17 4.43
CA GLU A 62 -7.47 11.14 3.33
C GLU A 62 -6.12 10.63 3.78
N ARG A 63 -5.56 11.16 4.88
CA ARG A 63 -4.28 10.70 5.43
C ARG A 63 -4.30 9.22 5.82
N THR A 64 -5.39 8.78 6.47
CA THR A 64 -5.53 7.39 6.88
C THR A 64 -5.63 6.44 5.68
N LEU A 65 -6.41 6.81 4.66
CA LEU A 65 -6.53 6.03 3.43
C LEU A 65 -5.23 6.04 2.62
N ALA A 66 -4.52 7.16 2.54
CA ALA A 66 -3.21 7.27 1.90
C ALA A 66 -2.18 6.34 2.58
N SER A 67 -2.16 6.30 3.92
CA SER A 67 -1.31 5.39 4.68
C SER A 67 -1.64 3.92 4.40
N ALA A 68 -2.94 3.58 4.31
CA ALA A 68 -3.37 2.23 3.97
C ALA A 68 -3.00 1.82 2.54
N LEU A 69 -3.07 2.74 1.57
CA LEU A 69 -2.67 2.49 0.18
C LEU A 69 -1.15 2.26 0.07
N VAL A 70 -0.34 3.03 0.80
CA VAL A 70 1.11 2.80 0.88
C VAL A 70 1.40 1.44 1.51
N LEU A 71 0.73 1.11 2.62
CA LEU A 71 0.88 -0.19 3.28
C LEU A 71 0.48 -1.34 2.33
N ALA A 72 -0.62 -1.20 1.59
CA ALA A 72 -1.04 -2.17 0.59
C ALA A 72 0.00 -2.32 -0.55
N ALA A 73 0.60 -1.23 -1.01
CA ALA A 73 1.65 -1.27 -2.01
C ALA A 73 2.95 -1.91 -1.48
N LEU A 74 3.37 -1.59 -0.25
CA LEU A 74 4.53 -2.20 0.40
C LEU A 74 4.38 -3.71 0.50
N LEU A 75 3.27 -4.18 1.05
CA LEU A 75 3.03 -5.60 1.27
C LEU A 75 2.72 -6.32 -0.05
N GLY A 76 1.87 -5.74 -0.89
CA GLY A 76 1.45 -6.31 -2.17
C GLY A 76 2.63 -6.47 -3.15
N SER A 77 3.57 -5.52 -3.18
CA SER A 77 4.76 -5.62 -4.02
C SER A 77 5.75 -6.71 -3.57
N THR A 78 5.52 -7.36 -2.43
CA THR A 78 6.28 -8.56 -2.03
C THR A 78 5.76 -9.84 -2.68
N LEU A 79 4.54 -9.83 -3.23
CA LEU A 79 3.97 -10.95 -3.97
C LEU A 79 4.82 -11.21 -5.22
N LYS A 80 5.25 -12.47 -5.38
CA LYS A 80 6.18 -12.85 -6.45
C LYS A 80 5.48 -13.23 -7.75
N GLN A 81 4.17 -13.44 -7.68
CA GLN A 81 3.39 -14.05 -8.75
C GLN A 81 2.43 -13.04 -9.37
N GLU A 82 2.34 -13.05 -10.70
CA GLU A 82 1.33 -12.29 -11.42
C GLU A 82 -0.08 -12.75 -11.03
N GLY A 83 -1.01 -11.82 -10.92
CA GLY A 83 -2.40 -12.08 -10.54
C GLY A 83 -2.62 -12.19 -9.03
N GLY A 84 -1.56 -12.21 -8.20
CA GLY A 84 -1.68 -12.17 -6.76
C GLY A 84 -2.31 -10.86 -6.28
N GLN A 85 -3.14 -10.95 -5.25
CA GLN A 85 -3.81 -9.78 -4.67
C GLN A 85 -3.54 -9.68 -3.18
N LEU A 86 -3.36 -8.46 -2.71
CA LEU A 86 -3.39 -8.12 -1.29
C LEU A 86 -4.59 -7.23 -1.01
N THR A 87 -5.34 -7.57 0.04
CA THR A 87 -6.41 -6.71 0.59
C THR A 87 -6.13 -6.40 2.05
N LEU A 88 -6.08 -5.12 2.37
CA LEU A 88 -6.12 -4.60 3.73
C LEU A 88 -7.54 -4.16 4.04
N GLN A 89 -8.08 -4.63 5.16
CA GLN A 89 -9.39 -4.23 5.64
C GLN A 89 -9.30 -3.87 7.12
N ALA A 90 -9.40 -2.58 7.44
CA ALA A 90 -9.57 -2.11 8.81
C ALA A 90 -11.04 -1.91 9.09
N GLN A 91 -11.54 -2.53 10.15
CA GLN A 91 -12.96 -2.54 10.49
C GLN A 91 -13.18 -2.38 11.98
N THR A 92 -14.26 -1.66 12.33
CA THR A 92 -14.74 -1.50 13.69
C THR A 92 -16.25 -1.38 13.73
N GLU A 93 -16.85 -1.76 14.85
CA GLU A 93 -18.30 -1.62 15.06
C GLU A 93 -18.66 -0.22 15.57
N ASN A 94 -17.78 0.39 16.36
CA ASN A 94 -18.07 1.63 17.09
C ASN A 94 -17.02 2.73 16.88
N GLY A 95 -16.18 2.66 15.85
CA GLY A 95 -15.24 3.73 15.48
C GLY A 95 -15.91 4.78 14.58
N VAL A 96 -15.22 5.87 14.37
CA VAL A 96 -15.58 6.89 13.36
C VAL A 96 -15.43 6.31 11.95
N ILE A 97 -14.33 5.57 11.68
CA ILE A 97 -14.17 4.80 10.44
C ILE A 97 -14.73 3.40 10.68
N GLY A 98 -15.94 3.12 10.18
CA GLY A 98 -16.54 1.80 10.28
C GLY A 98 -15.86 0.76 9.40
N LEU A 99 -15.35 1.18 8.22
CA LEU A 99 -14.65 0.32 7.27
C LEU A 99 -13.64 1.13 6.46
N LEU A 100 -12.43 0.62 6.34
CA LEU A 100 -11.42 1.11 5.39
C LEU A 100 -10.86 -0.08 4.63
N VAL A 101 -10.81 0.03 3.31
CA VAL A 101 -10.24 -1.01 2.43
C VAL A 101 -9.18 -0.41 1.52
N ALA A 102 -8.05 -1.10 1.40
CA ALA A 102 -7.01 -0.80 0.43
C ALA A 102 -6.57 -2.10 -0.25
N ASP A 103 -6.63 -2.14 -1.57
CA ASP A 103 -6.26 -3.28 -2.39
C ASP A 103 -5.05 -2.98 -3.24
N TYR A 104 -4.17 -3.98 -3.39
CA TYR A 104 -3.11 -4.04 -4.38
C TYR A 104 -3.28 -5.28 -5.25
N LYS A 105 -3.12 -5.13 -6.57
CA LYS A 105 -3.03 -6.25 -7.51
C LYS A 105 -2.17 -5.85 -8.71
N ASP A 106 -1.05 -6.54 -8.93
CA ASP A 106 -0.17 -6.35 -10.10
C ASP A 106 0.24 -4.88 -10.35
N GLY A 107 0.47 -4.10 -9.29
CA GLY A 107 0.78 -2.67 -9.37
C GLY A 107 -0.44 -1.75 -9.31
N ASP A 108 -1.64 -2.27 -9.49
CA ASP A 108 -2.88 -1.52 -9.40
C ASP A 108 -3.34 -1.35 -7.95
N LEU A 109 -3.62 -0.11 -7.58
CA LEU A 109 -4.10 0.30 -6.26
C LEU A 109 -5.54 0.84 -6.34
N ARG A 110 -6.35 0.49 -5.34
CA ARG A 110 -7.65 1.10 -5.08
C ARG A 110 -7.94 1.08 -3.59
N GLY A 111 -8.74 2.00 -3.12
CA GLY A 111 -9.13 2.03 -1.72
C GLY A 111 -10.34 2.92 -1.51
N TYR A 112 -11.02 2.71 -0.39
CA TYR A 112 -12.10 3.57 0.09
C TYR A 112 -12.25 3.46 1.59
N ALA A 113 -12.90 4.47 2.19
CA ALA A 113 -13.25 4.48 3.59
C ALA A 113 -14.72 4.86 3.78
N LYS A 114 -15.41 4.14 4.67
CA LYS A 114 -16.74 4.50 5.16
C LYS A 114 -16.60 5.03 6.57
N PHE A 115 -17.06 6.25 6.81
CA PHE A 115 -16.90 6.94 8.08
C PHE A 115 -18.18 7.73 8.44
N ASP A 116 -18.28 8.07 9.72
CA ASP A 116 -19.33 8.92 10.29
C ASP A 116 -18.80 10.37 10.37
N ALA A 117 -19.37 11.24 9.54
CA ALA A 117 -18.93 12.63 9.43
C ALA A 117 -19.22 13.47 10.69
N ASP A 118 -20.36 13.20 11.35
CA ASP A 118 -20.76 13.92 12.56
C ASP A 118 -19.80 13.59 13.71
N ARG A 119 -19.51 12.32 13.90
CA ARG A 119 -18.55 11.86 14.92
C ARG A 119 -17.11 12.27 14.61
N LEU A 120 -16.74 12.34 13.32
CA LEU A 120 -15.42 12.85 12.94
C LEU A 120 -15.27 14.33 13.33
N ALA A 121 -16.32 15.13 13.18
CA ALA A 121 -16.29 16.55 13.55
C ALA A 121 -16.09 16.78 15.06
N GLU A 122 -16.44 15.79 15.90
CA GLU A 122 -16.19 15.83 17.35
C GLU A 122 -14.73 15.54 17.72
N LEU A 123 -13.96 14.90 16.81
CA LEU A 123 -12.54 14.65 16.98
C LEU A 123 -11.74 15.86 16.53
N GLY A 124 -10.68 16.22 17.16
CA GLY A 124 -9.82 17.32 16.71
C GLY A 124 -9.26 17.12 15.27
N PRO A 125 -8.45 18.06 14.78
CA PRO A 125 -7.94 18.05 13.40
C PRO A 125 -6.95 16.90 13.12
N ASP A 126 -6.36 16.31 14.15
CA ASP A 126 -5.40 15.22 14.07
C ASP A 126 -5.76 14.08 15.04
N PRO A 127 -6.83 13.31 14.70
CA PRO A 127 -7.28 12.23 15.56
C PRO A 127 -6.29 11.06 15.54
N SER A 128 -6.09 10.43 16.71
CA SER A 128 -5.30 9.21 16.83
C SER A 128 -5.97 8.03 16.12
N LEU A 129 -5.20 6.95 15.87
CA LEU A 129 -5.74 5.70 15.34
C LEU A 129 -6.92 5.20 16.18
N PHE A 130 -6.77 5.21 17.52
CA PHE A 130 -7.84 4.83 18.43
C PHE A 130 -9.06 5.76 18.34
N GLY A 131 -8.85 7.08 18.15
CA GLY A 131 -9.95 8.02 17.93
C GLY A 131 -10.75 7.69 16.67
N LEU A 132 -10.07 7.29 15.60
CA LEU A 132 -10.71 6.94 14.32
C LEU A 132 -11.39 5.56 14.36
N PHE A 133 -10.74 4.55 14.91
CA PHE A 133 -11.21 3.16 14.83
C PHE A 133 -11.78 2.61 16.15
N GLY A 134 -11.46 3.23 17.29
CA GLY A 134 -11.82 2.64 18.58
C GLY A 134 -11.23 1.24 18.75
N LYS A 135 -12.03 0.28 19.21
CA LYS A 135 -11.67 -1.13 19.25
C LYS A 135 -11.99 -1.78 17.91
N GLY A 136 -11.02 -1.78 17.02
CA GLY A 136 -11.13 -2.36 15.68
C GLY A 136 -10.09 -3.44 15.44
N TYR A 137 -10.12 -4.00 14.24
CA TYR A 137 -9.12 -4.95 13.77
C TYR A 137 -8.67 -4.63 12.34
N LEU A 138 -7.45 -5.05 12.02
CA LEU A 138 -6.89 -5.06 10.68
C LEU A 138 -6.83 -6.50 10.18
N ALA A 139 -7.55 -6.79 9.10
CA ALA A 139 -7.42 -8.02 8.35
C ALA A 139 -6.47 -7.79 7.16
N ILE A 140 -5.46 -8.63 7.04
CA ILE A 140 -4.49 -8.65 5.93
C ILE A 140 -4.72 -9.94 5.18
N THR A 141 -5.20 -9.84 3.94
CA THR A 141 -5.55 -11.00 3.11
C THR A 141 -4.65 -11.06 1.89
N PHE A 142 -4.01 -12.21 1.69
CA PHE A 142 -3.22 -12.54 0.52
C PHE A 142 -3.97 -13.59 -0.31
N ASP A 143 -4.31 -13.26 -1.55
CA ASP A 143 -4.84 -14.21 -2.54
C ASP A 143 -3.71 -14.58 -3.50
N LEU A 144 -3.30 -15.86 -3.48
CA LEU A 144 -2.24 -16.38 -4.34
C LEU A 144 -2.84 -16.95 -5.62
N ALA A 145 -2.51 -16.33 -6.77
CA ALA A 145 -3.14 -16.70 -8.04
C ALA A 145 -2.77 -18.11 -8.52
N GLU A 146 -1.51 -18.56 -8.30
CA GLU A 146 -1.06 -19.88 -8.79
C GLU A 146 -1.70 -21.05 -8.05
N THR A 147 -1.82 -20.95 -6.73
CA THR A 147 -2.35 -22.04 -5.90
C THR A 147 -3.84 -21.90 -5.65
N GLY A 148 -4.42 -20.71 -5.90
CA GLY A 148 -5.78 -20.38 -5.52
C GLY A 148 -5.97 -20.28 -3.99
N GLU A 149 -4.88 -20.33 -3.23
CA GLU A 149 -4.92 -20.25 -1.77
C GLU A 149 -5.11 -18.83 -1.29
N ARG A 150 -5.86 -18.71 -0.20
CA ARG A 150 -6.09 -17.46 0.50
C ARG A 150 -5.55 -17.57 1.92
N TYR A 151 -4.68 -16.65 2.28
CA TYR A 151 -4.18 -16.49 3.64
C TYR A 151 -4.73 -15.19 4.22
N GLN A 152 -5.23 -15.24 5.43
CA GLN A 152 -5.71 -14.07 6.13
C GLN A 152 -5.20 -14.05 7.56
N GLY A 153 -4.57 -12.95 7.93
CA GLY A 153 -4.27 -12.63 9.32
C GLY A 153 -5.16 -11.51 9.81
N ILE A 154 -5.56 -11.60 11.07
CA ILE A 154 -6.41 -10.61 11.74
C ILE A 154 -5.72 -10.19 13.03
N VAL A 155 -5.47 -8.89 13.19
CA VAL A 155 -4.85 -8.32 14.38
C VAL A 155 -5.66 -7.14 14.91
N PRO A 156 -5.63 -6.88 16.21
CA PRO A 156 -6.22 -5.66 16.76
C PRO A 156 -5.57 -4.41 16.15
N LEU A 157 -6.35 -3.34 16.00
CA LEU A 157 -5.84 -2.02 15.66
C LEU A 157 -5.28 -1.37 16.93
N GLU A 158 -4.10 -1.83 17.33
CA GLU A 158 -3.32 -1.32 18.46
C GLU A 158 -2.09 -0.56 17.96
N GLY A 159 -1.56 0.34 18.79
CA GLY A 159 -0.46 1.24 18.42
C GLY A 159 -0.96 2.61 17.95
N GLU A 160 -0.07 3.36 17.32
CA GLU A 160 -0.34 4.73 16.89
C GLU A 160 -0.74 4.81 15.41
N SER A 161 -0.48 3.74 14.64
CA SER A 161 -0.66 3.72 13.19
C SER A 161 -1.09 2.34 12.65
N LEU A 162 -1.55 2.32 11.39
CA LEU A 162 -1.78 1.07 10.64
C LEU A 162 -0.47 0.29 10.42
N ALA A 163 0.67 0.97 10.38
CA ALA A 163 1.97 0.35 10.26
C ALA A 163 2.29 -0.49 11.50
N ASP A 164 2.02 0.02 12.70
CA ASP A 164 2.24 -0.70 13.96
C ASP A 164 1.39 -1.96 14.04
N ALA A 165 0.11 -1.87 13.62
CA ALA A 165 -0.77 -3.04 13.56
C ALA A 165 -0.24 -4.09 12.56
N ALA A 166 0.32 -3.67 11.42
CA ALA A 166 0.91 -4.58 10.44
C ALA A 166 2.24 -5.18 10.93
N GLU A 167 3.10 -4.41 11.63
CA GLU A 167 4.29 -4.96 12.29
C GLU A 167 3.92 -6.04 13.30
N HIS A 168 2.88 -5.79 14.08
CA HIS A 168 2.35 -6.75 15.06
C HIS A 168 1.84 -8.05 14.37
N TYR A 169 1.19 -7.93 13.21
CA TYR A 169 0.80 -9.08 12.41
C TYR A 169 2.03 -9.92 12.01
N PHE A 170 3.05 -9.28 11.44
CA PHE A 170 4.27 -10.01 11.03
C PHE A 170 4.98 -10.65 12.21
N PHE A 171 5.01 -9.98 13.35
CA PHE A 171 5.61 -10.51 14.55
C PHE A 171 4.87 -11.74 15.08
N GLN A 172 3.55 -11.66 15.24
CA GLN A 172 2.75 -12.70 15.91
C GLN A 172 2.38 -13.87 14.97
N SER A 173 1.97 -13.54 13.74
CA SER A 173 1.41 -14.54 12.82
C SER A 173 2.44 -15.15 11.89
N GLU A 174 3.36 -14.31 11.38
CA GLU A 174 4.36 -14.75 10.40
C GLU A 174 5.72 -15.04 11.04
N GLN A 175 5.94 -14.58 12.28
CA GLN A 175 7.22 -14.67 12.99
C GLN A 175 8.38 -14.03 12.20
N ILE A 176 8.09 -12.98 11.45
CA ILE A 176 9.04 -12.21 10.66
C ILE A 176 9.25 -10.86 11.33
N PRO A 177 10.43 -10.59 11.93
CA PRO A 177 10.76 -9.25 12.40
C PRO A 177 10.65 -8.25 11.26
N SER A 178 9.86 -7.21 11.46
CA SER A 178 9.55 -6.23 10.42
C SER A 178 9.58 -4.82 11.00
N VAL A 179 10.06 -3.87 10.19
CA VAL A 179 9.94 -2.43 10.44
C VAL A 179 9.16 -1.82 9.28
N ILE A 180 8.11 -1.06 9.60
CA ILE A 180 7.29 -0.37 8.62
C ILE A 180 7.26 1.11 9.00
N ARG A 181 7.73 1.97 8.09
CA ARG A 181 7.65 3.42 8.23
C ARG A 181 6.77 3.97 7.13
N ILE A 182 5.77 4.76 7.49
CA ILE A 182 4.88 5.42 6.55
C ILE A 182 4.82 6.90 6.89
N ALA A 183 4.89 7.73 5.87
CA ALA A 183 4.72 9.18 5.98
C ALA A 183 3.75 9.68 4.91
N THR A 184 2.95 10.67 5.28
CA THR A 184 2.03 11.37 4.39
C THR A 184 2.31 12.86 4.45
N ARG A 185 2.31 13.53 3.29
CA ARG A 185 2.39 14.98 3.16
C ARG A 185 1.27 15.46 2.26
N HIS A 186 0.54 16.43 2.74
CA HIS A 186 -0.53 17.07 1.99
C HIS A 186 -0.22 18.56 1.91
N ASP A 187 0.19 19.01 0.74
CA ASP A 187 0.50 20.42 0.48
C ASP A 187 -0.65 21.06 -0.27
N ALA A 188 -1.17 22.17 0.25
CA ALA A 188 -2.30 22.87 -0.36
C ALA A 188 -1.94 23.34 -1.79
N GLY A 189 -2.56 22.68 -2.80
CA GLY A 189 -2.36 22.97 -4.22
C GLY A 189 -1.31 22.12 -4.93
N GLU A 190 -0.56 21.28 -4.22
CA GLU A 190 0.47 20.39 -4.80
C GLU A 190 0.09 18.89 -4.79
N GLY A 191 -1.10 18.57 -4.24
CA GLY A 191 -1.58 17.19 -4.11
C GLY A 191 -1.08 16.48 -2.85
N CYS A 192 -1.38 15.18 -2.77
CA CYS A 192 -0.99 14.33 -1.66
C CYS A 192 0.20 13.44 -2.05
N VAL A 193 1.25 13.43 -1.24
CA VAL A 193 2.35 12.48 -1.35
C VAL A 193 2.36 11.60 -0.12
N ALA A 194 2.36 10.28 -0.33
CA ALA A 194 2.57 9.33 0.75
C ALA A 194 3.63 8.31 0.34
N ALA A 195 4.45 7.92 1.30
CA ALA A 195 5.55 7.01 1.04
C ALA A 195 5.80 6.10 2.22
N GLY A 196 6.44 4.96 1.98
CA GLY A 196 6.75 4.01 3.04
C GLY A 196 7.96 3.15 2.76
N LEU A 197 8.54 2.67 3.84
CA LEU A 197 9.59 1.67 3.91
C LEU A 197 9.02 0.44 4.63
N LEU A 198 9.21 -0.73 4.04
CA LEU A 198 9.11 -2.03 4.68
C LEU A 198 10.51 -2.63 4.74
N LEU A 199 10.94 -3.08 5.90
CA LEU A 199 12.15 -3.86 6.10
C LEU A 199 11.81 -5.13 6.87
N GLN A 200 12.29 -6.28 6.41
CA GLN A 200 12.02 -7.60 6.99
C GLN A 200 13.30 -8.40 7.17
N HIS A 201 13.44 -9.03 8.32
CA HIS A 201 14.51 -9.98 8.56
C HIS A 201 14.15 -11.35 7.96
N LEU A 202 15.06 -11.92 7.21
CA LEU A 202 14.89 -13.25 6.62
C LEU A 202 15.56 -14.31 7.49
N PRO A 203 14.99 -15.52 7.60
CA PRO A 203 15.68 -16.61 8.29
C PRO A 203 16.99 -16.94 7.59
N GLU A 204 18.04 -17.19 8.37
CA GLU A 204 19.26 -17.80 7.89
C GLU A 204 18.93 -19.23 7.45
N GLY A 205 19.11 -19.56 6.19
CA GLY A 205 18.83 -20.91 5.73
C GLY A 205 19.26 -21.18 4.31
N GLU A 206 19.99 -22.28 4.13
CA GLU A 206 20.20 -22.91 2.82
C GLU A 206 18.86 -23.31 2.20
N VAL A 207 18.75 -23.13 0.89
CA VAL A 207 17.63 -23.61 0.09
C VAL A 207 17.35 -25.07 0.42
N GLY A 208 16.19 -25.37 1.05
CA GLY A 208 15.72 -26.75 1.29
C GLY A 208 15.71 -27.25 2.74
N ARG A 209 16.06 -26.45 3.74
CA ARG A 209 15.88 -26.80 5.15
C ARG A 209 14.63 -26.13 5.74
N GLU A 210 14.01 -26.79 6.74
CA GLU A 210 12.88 -26.29 7.53
C GLU A 210 13.15 -24.85 7.97
N ARG A 211 12.11 -23.98 7.89
CA ARG A 211 12.17 -22.59 8.33
C ARG A 211 12.63 -22.55 9.79
N LEU A 212 13.89 -22.22 10.01
CA LEU A 212 14.38 -21.92 11.35
C LEU A 212 13.71 -20.62 11.77
N HIS A 213 13.21 -20.57 13.00
CA HIS A 213 12.62 -19.38 13.58
C HIS A 213 13.63 -18.24 13.52
N VAL A 214 13.22 -17.09 12.98
CA VAL A 214 14.06 -15.90 12.98
C VAL A 214 14.12 -15.35 14.41
N ARG A 215 15.31 -15.15 14.94
CA ARG A 215 15.49 -14.56 16.26
C ARG A 215 15.32 -13.05 16.17
N HIS A 216 14.44 -12.50 17.00
CA HIS A 216 14.19 -11.06 17.07
C HIS A 216 15.39 -10.27 17.65
N ASP A 217 16.23 -10.93 18.42
CA ASP A 217 17.44 -10.39 19.07
C ASP A 217 18.72 -10.65 18.26
N HIS A 218 18.62 -10.79 16.92
CA HIS A 218 19.79 -11.01 16.07
C HIS A 218 20.54 -9.69 15.84
N PRO A 219 21.85 -9.59 16.13
CA PRO A 219 22.62 -8.34 16.00
C PRO A 219 22.56 -7.72 14.61
N GLU A 220 22.52 -8.54 13.56
CA GLU A 220 22.42 -8.07 12.16
C GLU A 220 21.07 -7.40 11.89
N TRP A 221 20.01 -7.90 12.52
CA TRP A 221 18.68 -7.29 12.43
C TRP A 221 18.63 -5.97 13.20
N GLU A 222 19.10 -5.95 14.46
CA GLU A 222 19.14 -4.72 15.25
C GLU A 222 19.88 -3.59 14.55
N HIS A 223 20.99 -3.92 13.88
CA HIS A 223 21.77 -2.95 13.13
C HIS A 223 20.94 -2.28 12.01
N VAL A 224 20.31 -3.06 11.14
CA VAL A 224 19.52 -2.51 10.02
C VAL A 224 18.22 -1.85 10.49
N GLN A 225 17.65 -2.32 11.60
CA GLN A 225 16.50 -1.69 12.24
C GLN A 225 16.85 -0.27 12.71
N VAL A 226 17.93 -0.08 13.44
CA VAL A 226 18.39 1.23 13.90
C VAL A 226 18.63 2.17 12.72
N LEU A 227 19.24 1.69 11.63
CA LEU A 227 19.41 2.50 10.43
C LEU A 227 18.08 2.91 9.82
N ALA A 228 17.12 1.99 9.70
CA ALA A 228 15.79 2.29 9.17
C ALA A 228 15.02 3.30 10.04
N GLU A 229 15.23 3.29 11.34
CA GLU A 229 14.62 4.24 12.28
C GLU A 229 15.14 5.68 12.11
N THR A 230 16.28 5.87 11.50
CA THR A 230 16.82 7.21 11.17
C THR A 230 16.12 7.87 9.99
N LEU A 231 15.33 7.12 9.23
CA LEU A 231 14.60 7.65 8.06
C LEU A 231 13.54 8.66 8.48
N ARG A 232 13.66 9.87 7.96
CA ARG A 232 12.77 10.97 8.29
C ARG A 232 11.56 11.01 7.35
N ALA A 233 10.44 11.48 7.88
CA ALA A 233 9.18 11.61 7.11
C ALA A 233 9.32 12.57 5.91
N ASP A 234 10.05 13.69 6.10
CA ASP A 234 10.30 14.66 5.03
C ASP A 234 11.17 14.09 3.89
N GLU A 235 12.18 13.28 4.20
CA GLU A 235 12.99 12.59 3.18
C GLU A 235 12.16 11.55 2.42
N LEU A 236 11.32 10.81 3.14
CA LEU A 236 10.50 9.76 2.55
C LEU A 236 9.47 10.33 1.56
N THR A 237 8.89 11.50 1.88
CA THR A 237 7.89 12.18 1.03
C THR A 237 8.47 13.19 0.04
N ASP A 238 9.79 13.42 0.02
CA ASP A 238 10.42 14.34 -0.93
C ASP A 238 10.46 13.74 -2.34
N ALA A 239 9.58 14.22 -3.23
CA ALA A 239 9.53 13.79 -4.63
C ALA A 239 10.80 14.13 -5.43
N ALA A 240 11.61 15.09 -4.98
CA ALA A 240 12.89 15.41 -5.62
C ALA A 240 14.00 14.43 -5.27
N LEU A 241 13.87 13.68 -4.15
CA LEU A 241 14.83 12.69 -3.69
C LEU A 241 14.51 11.31 -4.28
N PRO A 242 15.33 10.73 -5.17
CA PRO A 242 15.12 9.38 -5.67
C PRO A 242 15.05 8.33 -4.56
N LEU A 243 14.19 7.32 -4.69
CA LEU A 243 14.07 6.25 -3.69
C LEU A 243 15.39 5.48 -3.50
N ALA A 244 16.17 5.31 -4.57
CA ALA A 244 17.48 4.67 -4.50
C ALA A 244 18.49 5.50 -3.67
N ASP A 245 18.37 6.83 -3.67
CA ASP A 245 19.24 7.70 -2.88
C ASP A 245 18.89 7.63 -1.38
N ILE A 246 17.63 7.37 -1.04
CA ILE A 246 17.21 7.06 0.33
C ILE A 246 17.89 5.78 0.80
N LEU A 247 17.87 4.72 -0.01
CA LEU A 247 18.55 3.46 0.32
C LEU A 247 20.05 3.64 0.48
N TRP A 248 20.67 4.44 -0.40
CA TRP A 248 22.08 4.75 -0.28
C TRP A 248 22.39 5.51 1.02
N ARG A 249 21.58 6.48 1.41
CA ARG A 249 21.76 7.22 2.68
C ARG A 249 21.65 6.33 3.90
N LEU A 250 20.73 5.37 3.90
CA LEU A 250 20.53 4.46 5.01
C LEU A 250 21.62 3.39 5.11
N PHE A 251 22.05 2.84 3.95
CA PHE A 251 22.79 1.59 3.91
C PHE A 251 24.10 1.67 3.11
N HIS A 252 24.68 2.88 2.92
CA HIS A 252 25.92 3.05 2.15
C HIS A 252 27.16 2.43 2.79
N GLU A 253 27.10 2.11 4.08
CA GLU A 253 28.19 1.42 4.80
C GLU A 253 28.12 -0.11 4.64
N GLU A 254 27.01 -0.64 4.12
CA GLU A 254 26.87 -2.07 3.86
C GLU A 254 27.65 -2.48 2.61
N GLU A 255 28.29 -3.67 2.65
CA GLU A 255 29.12 -4.15 1.54
C GLU A 255 28.33 -4.32 0.24
N GLU A 256 27.06 -4.78 0.34
CA GLU A 256 26.20 -4.99 -0.82
C GLU A 256 24.74 -4.71 -0.50
N VAL A 257 24.18 -3.74 -1.21
CA VAL A 257 22.73 -3.51 -1.28
C VAL A 257 22.27 -3.73 -2.72
N ARG A 258 21.50 -4.79 -2.95
CA ARG A 258 20.91 -5.08 -4.26
C ARG A 258 19.58 -4.39 -4.37
N VAL A 259 19.41 -3.56 -5.38
CA VAL A 259 18.16 -2.84 -5.65
C VAL A 259 17.54 -3.39 -6.93
N THR A 260 16.23 -3.66 -6.91
CA THR A 260 15.48 -4.06 -8.10
C THR A 260 15.08 -2.84 -8.93
N GLU A 261 14.74 -3.05 -10.20
CA GLU A 261 14.12 -2.00 -11.00
C GLU A 261 12.82 -1.51 -10.36
N ALA A 262 12.53 -0.21 -10.57
CA ALA A 262 11.30 0.38 -10.09
C ALA A 262 10.10 -0.19 -10.85
N ALA A 263 9.13 -0.70 -10.09
CA ALA A 263 7.85 -1.14 -10.63
C ALA A 263 6.84 0.02 -10.56
N PRO A 264 6.16 0.36 -11.66
CA PRO A 264 5.16 1.41 -11.66
C PRO A 264 3.93 0.99 -10.86
N LEU A 265 3.30 1.97 -10.22
CA LEU A 265 2.03 1.82 -9.51
C LEU A 265 0.97 2.66 -10.20
N ALA A 266 -0.26 2.18 -10.25
CA ALA A 266 -1.36 2.85 -10.92
C ALA A 266 -2.66 2.78 -10.10
N LYS A 267 -3.62 3.66 -10.40
CA LYS A 267 -4.99 3.48 -9.93
C LYS A 267 -5.67 2.41 -10.79
N GLY A 268 -6.11 1.32 -10.17
CA GLY A 268 -6.82 0.25 -10.86
C GLY A 268 -8.15 -0.10 -10.19
N CYS A 269 -9.28 0.25 -10.82
CA CYS A 269 -10.58 -0.20 -10.36
C CYS A 269 -11.05 -1.40 -11.19
N ARG A 270 -11.42 -2.48 -10.51
CA ARG A 270 -11.85 -3.75 -11.10
C ARG A 270 -13.38 -3.89 -11.12
N CYS A 271 -14.11 -2.77 -11.28
CA CYS A 271 -15.56 -2.83 -11.42
C CYS A 271 -15.95 -3.42 -12.78
N ASP A 272 -16.76 -4.46 -12.75
CA ASP A 272 -17.26 -5.19 -13.90
C ASP A 272 -18.78 -5.17 -13.90
N LEU A 273 -19.36 -4.64 -15.00
CA LEU A 273 -20.81 -4.55 -15.15
C LEU A 273 -21.46 -5.94 -15.19
N THR A 274 -20.80 -6.94 -15.78
CA THR A 274 -21.31 -8.30 -15.85
C THR A 274 -21.44 -8.89 -14.46
N HIS A 275 -20.38 -8.77 -13.65
CA HIS A 275 -20.40 -9.22 -12.27
C HIS A 275 -21.46 -8.50 -11.43
N ILE A 276 -21.60 -7.17 -11.58
CA ILE A 276 -22.63 -6.38 -10.89
C ILE A 276 -24.03 -6.87 -11.27
N ARG A 277 -24.27 -7.09 -12.56
CA ARG A 277 -25.54 -7.63 -13.06
C ARG A 277 -25.83 -9.02 -12.49
N ASP A 278 -24.84 -9.90 -12.44
CA ASP A 278 -24.99 -11.26 -11.88
C ASP A 278 -25.33 -11.23 -10.40
N VAL A 279 -24.74 -10.30 -9.64
CA VAL A 279 -25.06 -10.13 -8.22
C VAL A 279 -26.49 -9.62 -8.03
N ILE A 280 -26.88 -8.56 -8.75
CA ILE A 280 -28.24 -8.00 -8.68
C ILE A 280 -29.28 -9.00 -9.22
N GLY A 281 -28.92 -9.83 -10.19
CA GLY A 281 -29.77 -10.86 -10.76
C GLY A 281 -30.16 -11.97 -9.76
N ARG A 282 -29.44 -12.12 -8.63
CA ARG A 282 -29.74 -13.11 -7.58
C ARG A 282 -30.88 -12.69 -6.66
N PHE A 283 -31.23 -11.41 -6.64
CA PHE A 283 -32.37 -10.90 -5.90
C PHE A 283 -33.67 -11.21 -6.64
N SER A 284 -34.79 -11.32 -5.88
CA SER A 284 -36.12 -11.52 -6.47
C SER A 284 -36.58 -10.32 -7.31
N SER A 285 -37.60 -10.50 -8.12
CA SER A 285 -38.19 -9.40 -8.93
C SER A 285 -38.72 -8.27 -8.05
N GLU A 286 -39.28 -8.61 -6.91
CA GLU A 286 -39.81 -7.67 -5.93
C GLU A 286 -38.68 -6.84 -5.28
N GLU A 287 -37.61 -7.49 -4.81
CA GLU A 287 -36.45 -6.81 -4.24
C GLU A 287 -35.76 -5.90 -5.27
N ARG A 288 -35.61 -6.35 -6.54
CA ARG A 288 -35.09 -5.49 -7.60
C ARG A 288 -35.97 -4.28 -7.88
N ALA A 289 -37.29 -4.44 -7.84
CA ALA A 289 -38.23 -3.34 -8.00
C ALA A 289 -38.09 -2.29 -6.87
N GLU A 290 -37.85 -2.76 -5.61
CA GLU A 290 -37.60 -1.87 -4.48
C GLU A 290 -36.27 -1.13 -4.57
N MET A 291 -35.25 -1.71 -5.24
CA MET A 291 -33.94 -1.09 -5.47
C MET A 291 -33.96 -0.05 -6.59
N ALA A 292 -34.96 -0.12 -7.49
CA ALA A 292 -35.07 0.76 -8.64
C ALA A 292 -35.66 2.13 -8.29
N GLY A 293 -35.17 3.16 -8.97
CA GLY A 293 -35.79 4.47 -8.94
C GLY A 293 -37.11 4.53 -9.72
N ASP A 294 -37.75 5.69 -9.70
CA ASP A 294 -39.01 5.93 -10.42
C ASP A 294 -38.89 5.74 -11.95
N ASP A 295 -37.67 5.77 -12.47
CA ASP A 295 -37.32 5.53 -13.88
C ASP A 295 -37.13 4.05 -14.23
N GLY A 296 -37.33 3.14 -13.26
CA GLY A 296 -37.14 1.71 -13.45
C GLY A 296 -35.66 1.28 -13.58
N VAL A 297 -34.74 2.11 -13.11
CA VAL A 297 -33.29 1.84 -13.16
C VAL A 297 -32.74 1.63 -11.76
N ILE A 298 -31.98 0.53 -11.58
CA ILE A 298 -31.18 0.28 -10.38
C ILE A 298 -29.81 0.94 -10.59
N GLY A 299 -29.49 1.95 -9.78
CA GLY A 299 -28.18 2.57 -9.77
C GLY A 299 -27.26 1.85 -8.78
N VAL A 300 -26.24 1.14 -9.28
CA VAL A 300 -25.21 0.52 -8.43
C VAL A 300 -23.96 1.34 -8.48
N ASP A 301 -23.53 1.92 -7.37
CA ASP A 301 -22.28 2.65 -7.28
C ASP A 301 -21.11 1.74 -6.87
N CYS A 302 -19.95 2.02 -7.44
CA CYS A 302 -18.71 1.35 -7.04
C CYS A 302 -18.10 2.09 -5.84
N ALA A 303 -18.02 1.45 -4.68
CA ALA A 303 -17.43 2.03 -3.48
C ALA A 303 -15.98 2.51 -3.66
N PHE A 304 -15.21 1.98 -4.63
CA PHE A 304 -13.82 2.36 -4.86
C PHE A 304 -13.64 3.58 -5.78
N CYS A 305 -14.49 3.75 -6.79
CA CYS A 305 -14.31 4.81 -7.80
C CYS A 305 -15.53 5.70 -8.00
N SER A 306 -16.57 5.50 -7.21
CA SER A 306 -17.85 6.24 -7.26
C SER A 306 -18.55 6.24 -8.63
N ARG A 307 -18.14 5.34 -9.53
CA ARG A 307 -18.82 5.17 -10.82
C ARG A 307 -20.17 4.50 -10.61
N ILE A 308 -21.22 5.09 -11.17
CA ILE A 308 -22.56 4.53 -11.14
C ILE A 308 -22.77 3.63 -12.37
N PHE A 309 -23.28 2.42 -12.14
CA PHE A 309 -23.67 1.44 -13.14
C PHE A 309 -25.19 1.34 -13.19
N PRO A 310 -25.84 1.92 -14.20
CA PRO A 310 -27.28 1.83 -14.34
C PRO A 310 -27.67 0.45 -14.89
N LEU A 311 -28.62 -0.21 -14.23
CA LEU A 311 -29.20 -1.50 -14.61
C LEU A 311 -30.71 -1.33 -14.75
N ALA A 312 -31.23 -1.40 -15.98
CA ALA A 312 -32.65 -1.33 -16.20
C ALA A 312 -33.36 -2.62 -15.73
N LEU A 313 -34.50 -2.52 -15.06
CA LEU A 313 -35.26 -3.67 -14.53
C LEU A 313 -35.65 -4.66 -15.63
N ASP A 314 -36.04 -4.16 -16.80
CA ASP A 314 -36.40 -4.97 -17.97
C ASP A 314 -35.23 -5.83 -18.48
N SER A 315 -33.97 -5.42 -18.23
CA SER A 315 -32.80 -6.20 -18.59
C SER A 315 -32.64 -7.52 -17.82
N PHE A 316 -33.41 -7.73 -16.74
CA PHE A 316 -33.48 -8.96 -15.96
C PHE A 316 -34.71 -9.84 -16.31
N ALA A 317 -35.58 -9.40 -17.22
CA ALA A 317 -36.85 -10.03 -17.49
C ALA A 317 -36.78 -11.23 -18.46
N THR A 318 -35.57 -11.70 -18.80
CA THR A 318 -35.42 -12.84 -19.72
C THR A 318 -34.49 -13.89 -19.16
N HIS A 319 -35.08 -14.87 -18.47
CA HIS A 319 -34.85 -16.32 -18.73
C HIS A 319 -35.75 -17.16 -17.82
#